data_de4970ceca2733f2536ae4cd06728579
#
_entry.id   de4970ceca2733f2536ae4cd06728579
#
_cell.length_a   1.000
_cell.length_b   1.000
_cell.length_c   1.000
_cell.angle_alpha   90.00
_cell.angle_beta   90.00
_cell.angle_gamma   90.00
#
_symmetry.space_group_name_H-M   'P 1'
#
loop_
_entity.id
_entity.type
_entity.pdbx_description
1 polymer ?
#
loop_
_entity_poly.entity_id
_entity_poly.type
_entity_poly.pdbx_seq_one_letter_code
_entity_poly.pdbx_strand_id
1 'polypeptide(L)'
;EAGMTESLSKAFLDRGINLYNIEKYESAIAPLLLAAQMGESEAATHLGDLYFYGHGVDTDYEQSYYWFAKAAQSNNAYAQYSIAFMYIKGQFVEKDDTQVIKWMKLAAENGYTEAQKNMGEYYYYGSFGCRRDMKEAIKWYEMGAKSNEPTCVFTLGLIYEEGDGVQKNILKAADWYQKGAQAGIPSCLYNLGKLIINKEISGEEEKGFNLIQQAAESGYSFAQNYMGRAYRFGWYVNANPVRATNWFTKAAEQNMPDAMCNLGDMYSYEDGLTVDYEKAFYWYEKAAETKHSRALTELGDMYYAGKGVRQDYQKAMEYYQKACDEGYPYAFYSLGFMYWKGQGMLPDKEKAQEYLSQAA
;
A
#
# COMPACT_ATOMS: atom_id res chain seq x y z
N GLU A 1 26.50 -6.44 -46.77
CA GLU A 1 27.19 -6.54 -45.45
C GLU A 1 26.35 -5.96 -44.32
N ALA A 2 25.76 -4.75 -44.42
CA ALA A 2 24.97 -4.13 -43.37
C ALA A 2 23.71 -4.98 -42.96
N GLY A 3 22.96 -5.50 -43.94
CA GLY A 3 21.79 -6.33 -43.67
C GLY A 3 22.14 -7.69 -43.05
N MET A 4 23.30 -8.22 -43.29
CA MET A 4 23.79 -9.48 -42.69
C MET A 4 24.23 -9.24 -41.24
N THR A 5 24.81 -8.11 -40.94
CA THR A 5 25.19 -7.71 -39.57
C THR A 5 23.95 -7.49 -38.70
N GLU A 6 22.92 -6.81 -39.22
CA GLU A 6 21.65 -6.59 -38.54
C GLU A 6 20.89 -7.91 -38.26
N SER A 7 20.88 -8.84 -39.23
CA SER A 7 20.31 -10.17 -39.04
C SER A 7 21.04 -10.97 -37.98
N LEU A 8 22.37 -10.83 -37.89
CA LEU A 8 23.20 -11.52 -36.93
C LEU A 8 23.02 -10.95 -35.51
N SER A 9 22.97 -9.61 -35.36
CA SER A 9 22.73 -8.99 -34.05
C SER A 9 21.39 -9.40 -33.46
N LYS A 10 20.35 -9.42 -34.29
CA LYS A 10 19.02 -9.92 -33.92
C LYS A 10 19.03 -11.40 -33.51
N ALA A 11 19.72 -12.26 -34.23
CA ALA A 11 19.82 -13.67 -33.89
C ALA A 11 20.48 -13.88 -32.52
N PHE A 12 21.52 -13.14 -32.19
CA PHE A 12 22.14 -13.17 -30.86
C PHE A 12 21.20 -12.61 -29.79
N LEU A 13 20.51 -11.52 -30.06
CA LEU A 13 19.51 -10.92 -29.16
C LEU A 13 18.42 -11.95 -28.81
N ASP A 14 17.77 -12.54 -29.83
CA ASP A 14 16.71 -13.52 -29.64
C ASP A 14 17.19 -14.74 -28.84
N ARG A 15 18.39 -15.23 -29.15
CA ARG A 15 19.01 -16.35 -28.43
C ARG A 15 19.24 -15.98 -26.96
N GLY A 16 19.80 -14.81 -26.71
CA GLY A 16 20.09 -14.32 -25.35
C GLY A 16 18.81 -14.11 -24.52
N ILE A 17 17.80 -13.47 -25.12
CA ILE A 17 16.52 -13.25 -24.46
C ILE A 17 15.81 -14.57 -24.16
N ASN A 18 15.79 -15.50 -25.10
CA ASN A 18 15.17 -16.80 -24.87
C ASN A 18 15.82 -17.55 -23.71
N LEU A 19 17.16 -17.51 -23.62
CA LEU A 19 17.89 -18.14 -22.50
C LEU A 19 17.65 -17.41 -21.19
N TYR A 20 17.57 -16.09 -21.20
CA TYR A 20 17.25 -15.26 -20.04
C TYR A 20 15.85 -15.60 -19.51
N ASN A 21 14.85 -15.69 -20.39
CA ASN A 21 13.46 -15.94 -20.03
C ASN A 21 13.22 -17.35 -19.43
N ILE A 22 14.06 -18.31 -19.77
CA ILE A 22 14.04 -19.66 -19.15
C ILE A 22 15.03 -19.80 -18.00
N GLU A 23 15.53 -18.68 -17.48
CA GLU A 23 16.44 -18.57 -16.34
C GLU A 23 17.79 -19.28 -16.52
N LYS A 24 18.19 -19.55 -17.76
CA LYS A 24 19.54 -20.02 -18.10
C LYS A 24 20.52 -18.86 -18.24
N TYR A 25 20.68 -18.12 -17.15
CA TYR A 25 21.38 -16.84 -17.12
C TYR A 25 22.84 -16.94 -17.56
N GLU A 26 23.58 -17.92 -17.07
CA GLU A 26 24.98 -18.12 -17.45
C GLU A 26 25.14 -18.31 -18.96
N SER A 27 24.25 -19.11 -19.57
CA SER A 27 24.24 -19.35 -21.01
C SER A 27 23.76 -18.15 -21.83
N ALA A 28 22.99 -17.25 -21.22
CA ALA A 28 22.47 -16.04 -21.86
C ALA A 28 23.53 -14.95 -22.05
N ILE A 29 24.58 -14.92 -21.22
CA ILE A 29 25.58 -13.84 -21.19
C ILE A 29 26.28 -13.68 -22.53
N ALA A 30 26.85 -14.75 -23.09
CA ALA A 30 27.62 -14.67 -24.32
C ALA A 30 26.82 -14.11 -25.52
N PRO A 31 25.62 -14.64 -25.84
CA PRO A 31 24.82 -14.08 -26.93
C PRO A 31 24.33 -12.66 -26.63
N LEU A 32 23.96 -12.32 -25.39
CA LEU A 32 23.58 -10.94 -25.03
C LEU A 32 24.77 -9.97 -25.17
N LEU A 33 25.97 -10.41 -24.78
CA LEU A 33 27.17 -9.58 -24.90
C LEU A 33 27.48 -9.27 -26.37
N LEU A 34 27.40 -10.26 -27.25
CA LEU A 34 27.59 -10.07 -28.68
C LEU A 34 26.53 -9.11 -29.29
N ALA A 35 25.27 -9.33 -28.96
CA ALA A 35 24.19 -8.45 -29.42
C ALA A 35 24.38 -7.02 -28.92
N ALA A 36 24.70 -6.82 -27.64
CA ALA A 36 24.94 -5.49 -27.07
C ALA A 36 26.15 -4.77 -27.68
N GLN A 37 27.23 -5.50 -27.97
CA GLN A 37 28.41 -4.96 -28.68
C GLN A 37 28.08 -4.57 -30.13
N MET A 38 27.09 -5.21 -30.74
CA MET A 38 26.56 -4.88 -32.07
C MET A 38 25.51 -3.78 -32.05
N GLY A 39 25.22 -3.19 -30.88
CA GLY A 39 24.36 -2.03 -30.73
C GLY A 39 22.92 -2.32 -30.30
N GLU A 40 22.56 -3.57 -29.99
CA GLU A 40 21.23 -3.92 -29.48
C GLU A 40 21.04 -3.42 -28.04
N SER A 41 20.27 -2.35 -27.85
CA SER A 41 20.07 -1.73 -26.54
C SER A 41 19.30 -2.63 -25.57
N GLU A 42 18.41 -3.48 -26.06
CA GLU A 42 17.69 -4.46 -25.25
C GLU A 42 18.65 -5.52 -24.65
N ALA A 43 19.62 -5.97 -25.41
CA ALA A 43 20.67 -6.86 -24.88
C ALA A 43 21.48 -6.18 -23.77
N ALA A 44 21.81 -4.89 -23.94
CA ALA A 44 22.50 -4.12 -22.91
C ALA A 44 21.68 -3.99 -21.62
N THR A 45 20.36 -3.83 -21.69
CA THR A 45 19.50 -3.80 -20.49
C THR A 45 19.50 -5.13 -19.75
N HIS A 46 19.41 -6.25 -20.45
CA HIS A 46 19.48 -7.59 -19.85
C HIS A 46 20.85 -7.85 -19.19
N LEU A 47 21.95 -7.42 -19.82
CA LEU A 47 23.27 -7.48 -19.20
C LEU A 47 23.36 -6.64 -17.94
N GLY A 48 22.80 -5.43 -17.97
CA GLY A 48 22.69 -4.58 -16.80
C GLY A 48 22.00 -5.28 -15.63
N ASP A 49 20.88 -5.94 -15.89
CA ASP A 49 20.16 -6.71 -14.88
C ASP A 49 20.94 -7.92 -14.38
N LEU A 50 21.58 -8.70 -15.28
CA LEU A 50 22.38 -9.87 -14.89
C LEU A 50 23.50 -9.49 -13.93
N TYR A 51 24.23 -8.42 -14.21
CA TYR A 51 25.28 -7.92 -13.32
C TYR A 51 24.73 -7.28 -12.04
N PHE A 52 23.58 -6.63 -12.13
CA PHE A 52 22.96 -5.99 -10.97
C PHE A 52 22.52 -7.01 -9.91
N TYR A 53 21.83 -8.08 -10.34
CA TYR A 53 21.29 -9.11 -9.46
C TYR A 53 22.25 -10.29 -9.24
N GLY A 54 23.34 -10.36 -9.95
CA GLY A 54 24.27 -11.49 -9.87
C GLY A 54 23.67 -12.78 -10.42
N HIS A 55 22.93 -12.70 -11.52
CA HIS A 55 22.33 -13.87 -12.17
C HIS A 55 23.26 -14.44 -13.24
N GLY A 56 23.82 -15.63 -12.99
CA GLY A 56 24.77 -16.30 -13.89
C GLY A 56 26.18 -15.68 -13.92
N VAL A 57 26.38 -14.59 -13.18
CA VAL A 57 27.66 -13.90 -12.93
C VAL A 57 27.63 -13.36 -11.51
N ASP A 58 28.79 -13.00 -10.97
CA ASP A 58 28.84 -12.25 -9.72
C ASP A 58 28.27 -10.86 -9.87
N THR A 59 27.64 -10.36 -8.80
CA THR A 59 27.12 -9.00 -8.77
C THR A 59 28.25 -8.01 -9.01
N ASP A 60 28.09 -7.17 -10.03
CA ASP A 60 29.04 -6.13 -10.41
C ASP A 60 28.30 -4.86 -10.84
N TYR A 61 28.19 -3.88 -9.91
CA TYR A 61 27.48 -2.64 -10.17
C TYR A 61 28.17 -1.73 -11.18
N GLU A 62 29.49 -1.83 -11.36
CA GLU A 62 30.22 -1.11 -12.38
C GLU A 62 29.84 -1.60 -13.78
N GLN A 63 29.83 -2.92 -13.98
CA GLN A 63 29.39 -3.52 -15.24
C GLN A 63 27.90 -3.28 -15.48
N SER A 64 27.07 -3.37 -14.44
CA SER A 64 25.65 -3.06 -14.54
C SER A 64 25.43 -1.63 -15.01
N TYR A 65 26.09 -0.66 -14.39
CA TYR A 65 26.01 0.76 -14.78
C TYR A 65 26.47 0.98 -16.22
N TYR A 66 27.60 0.38 -16.61
CA TYR A 66 28.13 0.51 -17.97
C TYR A 66 27.11 0.09 -19.04
N TRP A 67 26.46 -1.07 -18.84
CA TRP A 67 25.49 -1.57 -19.81
C TRP A 67 24.18 -0.76 -19.79
N PHE A 68 23.68 -0.40 -18.63
CA PHE A 68 22.53 0.51 -18.55
C PHE A 68 22.83 1.87 -19.18
N ALA A 69 24.00 2.43 -18.97
CA ALA A 69 24.38 3.70 -19.59
C ALA A 69 24.41 3.62 -21.13
N LYS A 70 24.91 2.51 -21.67
CA LYS A 70 24.87 2.29 -23.13
C LYS A 70 23.43 2.25 -23.67
N ALA A 71 22.57 1.49 -23.04
CA ALA A 71 21.17 1.40 -23.43
C ALA A 71 20.42 2.74 -23.24
N ALA A 72 20.73 3.47 -22.17
CA ALA A 72 20.12 4.76 -21.87
C ALA A 72 20.44 5.83 -22.93
N GLN A 73 21.63 5.80 -23.53
CA GLN A 73 22.01 6.67 -24.65
C GLN A 73 21.17 6.45 -25.91
N SER A 74 20.61 5.25 -26.06
CA SER A 74 19.68 4.90 -27.13
C SER A 74 18.21 5.13 -26.75
N ASN A 75 17.95 5.98 -25.75
CA ASN A 75 16.63 6.31 -25.22
C ASN A 75 15.86 5.10 -24.66
N ASN A 76 16.55 4.06 -24.21
CA ASN A 76 15.89 2.96 -23.51
C ASN A 76 15.40 3.43 -22.15
N ALA A 77 14.09 3.50 -21.98
CA ALA A 77 13.46 4.06 -20.79
C ALA A 77 13.73 3.23 -19.54
N TYR A 78 13.74 1.91 -19.64
CA TYR A 78 14.06 1.03 -18.53
C TYR A 78 15.50 1.22 -18.02
N ALA A 79 16.46 1.35 -18.95
CA ALA A 79 17.85 1.61 -18.58
C ALA A 79 18.02 2.97 -17.88
N GLN A 80 17.33 4.00 -18.37
CA GLN A 80 17.31 5.33 -17.74
C GLN A 80 16.74 5.27 -16.32
N TYR A 81 15.64 4.55 -16.13
CA TYR A 81 15.06 4.27 -14.82
C TYR A 81 16.05 3.54 -13.89
N SER A 82 16.72 2.51 -14.41
CA SER A 82 17.71 1.73 -13.66
C SER A 82 18.90 2.56 -13.20
N ILE A 83 19.37 3.48 -14.03
CA ILE A 83 20.42 4.45 -13.64
C ILE A 83 19.93 5.36 -12.51
N ALA A 84 18.72 5.90 -12.61
CA ALA A 84 18.14 6.71 -11.54
C ALA A 84 18.10 5.93 -10.22
N PHE A 85 17.70 4.66 -10.27
CA PHE A 85 17.65 3.79 -9.12
C PHE A 85 19.05 3.55 -8.51
N MET A 86 20.08 3.38 -9.32
CA MET A 86 21.47 3.26 -8.84
C MET A 86 21.93 4.51 -8.10
N TYR A 87 21.54 5.71 -8.54
CA TYR A 87 21.80 6.96 -7.82
C TYR A 87 21.01 7.06 -6.51
N ILE A 88 19.77 6.54 -6.44
CA ILE A 88 19.00 6.47 -5.19
C ILE A 88 19.71 5.59 -4.15
N LYS A 89 20.23 4.45 -4.58
CA LYS A 89 20.86 3.46 -3.69
C LYS A 89 22.34 3.73 -3.42
N GLY A 90 23.00 4.54 -4.24
CA GLY A 90 24.45 4.76 -4.17
C GLY A 90 25.24 3.51 -4.59
N GLN A 91 24.79 2.80 -5.62
CA GLN A 91 25.42 1.61 -6.16
C GLN A 91 26.32 1.96 -7.33
N PHE A 92 27.62 1.76 -7.18
CA PHE A 92 28.71 2.21 -8.08
C PHE A 92 28.84 3.75 -8.14
N VAL A 93 27.75 4.48 -8.22
CA VAL A 93 27.69 5.95 -8.21
C VAL A 93 27.30 6.46 -6.82
N GLU A 94 27.79 7.62 -6.42
CA GLU A 94 27.35 8.28 -5.18
C GLU A 94 25.90 8.75 -5.31
N LYS A 95 25.19 8.75 -4.17
CA LYS A 95 23.82 9.26 -4.12
C LYS A 95 23.78 10.71 -4.57
N ASP A 96 22.92 11.01 -5.53
CA ASP A 96 22.80 12.35 -6.11
C ASP A 96 21.36 12.60 -6.56
N ASP A 97 20.64 13.42 -5.81
CA ASP A 97 19.22 13.74 -6.05
C ASP A 97 19.02 14.41 -7.42
N THR A 98 19.97 15.25 -7.87
CA THR A 98 19.90 15.88 -9.18
C THR A 98 19.94 14.85 -10.30
N GLN A 99 20.80 13.84 -10.18
CA GLN A 99 20.89 12.76 -11.14
C GLN A 99 19.64 11.87 -11.09
N VAL A 100 19.09 11.61 -9.91
CA VAL A 100 17.83 10.86 -9.74
C VAL A 100 16.73 11.53 -10.56
N ILE A 101 16.49 12.81 -10.36
CA ILE A 101 15.45 13.55 -11.08
C ILE A 101 15.70 13.57 -12.58
N LYS A 102 16.94 13.83 -13.01
CA LYS A 102 17.33 13.87 -14.43
C LYS A 102 16.98 12.55 -15.13
N TRP A 103 17.44 11.43 -14.61
CA TRP A 103 17.25 10.13 -15.24
C TRP A 103 15.83 9.59 -15.09
N MET A 104 15.20 9.81 -13.94
CA MET A 104 13.80 9.42 -13.72
C MET A 104 12.86 10.17 -14.66
N LYS A 105 13.04 11.48 -14.80
CA LYS A 105 12.26 12.30 -15.72
C LYS A 105 12.42 11.84 -17.17
N LEU A 106 13.65 11.58 -17.59
CA LEU A 106 13.94 11.10 -18.93
C LEU A 106 13.28 9.75 -19.22
N ALA A 107 13.35 8.81 -18.28
CA ALA A 107 12.67 7.52 -18.37
C ALA A 107 11.15 7.70 -18.49
N ALA A 108 10.57 8.59 -17.71
CA ALA A 108 9.15 8.90 -17.73
C ALA A 108 8.70 9.52 -19.07
N GLU A 109 9.48 10.47 -19.59
CA GLU A 109 9.26 11.09 -20.90
C GLU A 109 9.36 10.08 -22.05
N ASN A 110 10.22 9.06 -21.90
CA ASN A 110 10.37 7.96 -22.85
C ASN A 110 9.37 6.80 -22.61
N GLY A 111 8.36 6.99 -21.79
CA GLY A 111 7.21 6.12 -21.68
C GLY A 111 7.32 5.01 -20.63
N TYR A 112 8.33 5.03 -19.75
CA TYR A 112 8.40 4.05 -18.68
C TYR A 112 7.40 4.40 -17.56
N THR A 113 6.37 3.59 -17.45
CA THR A 113 5.20 3.88 -16.58
C THR A 113 5.57 4.00 -15.10
N GLU A 114 6.48 3.14 -14.62
CA GLU A 114 6.97 3.21 -13.24
C GLU A 114 7.68 4.54 -12.96
N ALA A 115 8.44 5.05 -13.93
CA ALA A 115 9.09 6.36 -13.81
C ALA A 115 8.07 7.51 -13.82
N GLN A 116 7.00 7.39 -14.60
CA GLN A 116 5.90 8.37 -14.60
C GLN A 116 5.23 8.44 -13.24
N LYS A 117 4.94 7.29 -12.63
CA LYS A 117 4.43 7.20 -11.26
C LYS A 117 5.39 7.85 -10.27
N ASN A 118 6.66 7.49 -10.30
CA ASN A 118 7.67 8.01 -9.40
C ASN A 118 7.83 9.52 -9.52
N MET A 119 7.81 10.08 -10.72
CA MET A 119 7.84 11.53 -10.92
C MET A 119 6.62 12.21 -10.30
N GLY A 120 5.44 11.62 -10.42
CA GLY A 120 4.23 12.06 -9.74
C GLY A 120 4.42 12.10 -8.22
N GLU A 121 4.94 11.03 -7.64
CA GLU A 121 5.22 10.94 -6.20
C GLU A 121 6.27 11.95 -5.73
N TYR A 122 7.34 12.18 -6.52
CA TYR A 122 8.40 13.12 -6.16
C TYR A 122 7.88 14.56 -6.06
N TYR A 123 7.02 14.98 -6.97
CA TYR A 123 6.38 16.28 -6.88
C TYR A 123 5.23 16.32 -5.83
N TYR A 124 4.55 15.22 -5.63
CA TYR A 124 3.49 15.12 -4.61
C TYR A 124 4.05 15.30 -3.20
N TYR A 125 5.15 14.61 -2.87
CA TYR A 125 5.77 14.64 -1.54
C TYR A 125 6.90 15.66 -1.39
N GLY A 126 7.40 16.21 -2.49
CA GLY A 126 8.58 17.07 -2.45
C GLY A 126 9.87 16.31 -2.16
N SER A 127 10.11 15.19 -2.87
CA SER A 127 11.26 14.31 -2.67
C SER A 127 12.39 14.63 -3.65
N PHE A 128 13.63 14.21 -3.33
CA PHE A 128 14.82 14.34 -4.17
C PHE A 128 15.10 15.78 -4.66
N GLY A 129 14.92 16.76 -3.76
CA GLY A 129 15.11 18.17 -4.07
C GLY A 129 13.98 18.83 -4.89
N CYS A 130 12.97 18.08 -5.28
CA CYS A 130 11.75 18.65 -5.84
C CYS A 130 10.99 19.42 -4.77
N ARG A 131 10.54 20.64 -5.09
CA ARG A 131 9.52 21.30 -4.27
C ARG A 131 8.17 20.66 -4.56
N ARG A 132 7.36 20.46 -3.50
CA ARG A 132 5.98 19.96 -3.68
C ARG A 132 5.24 20.83 -4.69
N ASP A 133 4.74 20.21 -5.73
CA ASP A 133 4.02 20.86 -6.83
C ASP A 133 2.91 19.92 -7.33
N MET A 134 1.66 20.20 -6.91
CA MET A 134 0.52 19.36 -7.26
C MET A 134 0.18 19.41 -8.75
N LYS A 135 0.45 20.53 -9.42
CA LYS A 135 0.20 20.65 -10.86
C LYS A 135 1.14 19.71 -11.64
N GLU A 136 2.41 19.68 -11.29
CA GLU A 136 3.38 18.75 -11.88
C GLU A 136 3.06 17.30 -11.48
N ALA A 137 2.73 17.03 -10.21
CA ALA A 137 2.36 15.70 -9.77
C ALA A 137 1.17 15.14 -10.57
N ILE A 138 0.11 15.91 -10.74
CA ILE A 138 -1.07 15.52 -11.53
C ILE A 138 -0.70 15.23 -12.98
N LYS A 139 0.11 16.06 -13.60
CA LYS A 139 0.59 15.85 -14.97
C LYS A 139 1.28 14.48 -15.14
N TRP A 140 2.16 14.11 -14.22
CA TRP A 140 2.88 12.83 -14.28
C TRP A 140 1.96 11.65 -13.96
N TYR A 141 1.07 11.79 -12.98
CA TYR A 141 0.07 10.76 -12.71
C TYR A 141 -0.90 10.56 -13.89
N GLU A 142 -1.29 11.62 -14.58
CA GLU A 142 -2.12 11.50 -15.79
C GLU A 142 -1.39 10.75 -16.91
N MET A 143 -0.08 10.93 -17.06
CA MET A 143 0.71 10.14 -18.01
C MET A 143 0.70 8.65 -17.66
N GLY A 144 0.96 8.28 -16.41
CA GLY A 144 0.91 6.89 -15.95
C GLY A 144 -0.49 6.29 -16.03
N ALA A 145 -1.51 7.10 -15.79
CA ALA A 145 -2.91 6.68 -15.87
C ALA A 145 -3.37 6.32 -17.31
N LYS A 146 -2.71 6.83 -18.34
CA LYS A 146 -2.97 6.42 -19.74
C LYS A 146 -2.72 4.93 -19.95
N SER A 147 -1.79 4.34 -19.23
CA SER A 147 -1.47 2.92 -19.23
C SER A 147 -2.20 2.14 -18.12
N ASN A 148 -3.21 2.75 -17.50
CA ASN A 148 -3.94 2.21 -16.35
C ASN A 148 -3.03 1.80 -15.18
N GLU A 149 -1.92 2.54 -14.96
CA GLU A 149 -1.08 2.28 -13.77
C GLU A 149 -1.93 2.50 -12.51
N PRO A 150 -2.08 1.46 -11.65
CA PRO A 150 -3.08 1.48 -10.57
C PRO A 150 -2.91 2.61 -9.58
N THR A 151 -1.67 2.89 -9.18
CA THR A 151 -1.37 3.97 -8.22
C THR A 151 -1.70 5.34 -8.81
N CYS A 152 -1.38 5.56 -10.08
CA CYS A 152 -1.66 6.83 -10.75
C CYS A 152 -3.16 7.10 -10.84
N VAL A 153 -3.93 6.12 -11.29
CA VAL A 153 -5.40 6.26 -11.43
C VAL A 153 -6.05 6.50 -10.07
N PHE A 154 -5.70 5.69 -9.08
CA PHE A 154 -6.26 5.80 -7.73
C PHE A 154 -5.87 7.11 -7.05
N THR A 155 -4.60 7.52 -7.13
CA THR A 155 -4.12 8.76 -6.50
C THR A 155 -4.80 9.99 -7.12
N LEU A 156 -5.01 10.02 -8.43
CA LEU A 156 -5.77 11.09 -9.08
C LEU A 156 -7.19 11.18 -8.52
N GLY A 157 -7.86 10.06 -8.32
CA GLY A 157 -9.17 10.01 -7.66
C GLY A 157 -9.12 10.61 -6.26
N LEU A 158 -8.16 10.21 -5.44
CA LEU A 158 -7.99 10.73 -4.07
C LEU A 158 -7.70 12.24 -4.06
N ILE A 159 -6.83 12.73 -4.92
CA ILE A 159 -6.47 14.16 -5.01
C ILE A 159 -7.74 15.02 -5.20
N TYR A 160 -8.62 14.61 -6.10
CA TYR A 160 -9.87 15.35 -6.33
C TYR A 160 -10.96 15.11 -5.27
N GLU A 161 -11.00 13.90 -4.68
CA GLU A 161 -11.92 13.58 -3.59
C GLU A 161 -11.62 14.43 -2.34
N GLU A 162 -10.35 14.56 -1.98
CA GLU A 162 -9.89 15.29 -0.80
C GLU A 162 -9.73 16.81 -1.06
N GLY A 163 -9.46 17.18 -2.31
CA GLY A 163 -9.09 18.54 -2.67
C GLY A 163 -7.67 18.91 -2.26
N ASP A 164 -6.75 17.95 -2.34
CA ASP A 164 -5.34 18.13 -1.96
C ASP A 164 -4.57 18.94 -3.02
N GLY A 165 -4.31 20.21 -2.73
CA GLY A 165 -3.63 21.13 -3.64
C GLY A 165 -4.44 21.53 -4.89
N VAL A 166 -5.67 21.08 -4.98
CA VAL A 166 -6.66 21.44 -6.02
C VAL A 166 -8.02 21.64 -5.38
N GLN A 167 -8.97 22.25 -6.09
CA GLN A 167 -10.33 22.33 -5.62
C GLN A 167 -10.95 20.91 -5.55
N LYS A 168 -11.55 20.60 -4.41
CA LYS A 168 -12.30 19.35 -4.22
C LYS A 168 -13.36 19.18 -5.30
N ASN A 169 -13.38 18.03 -5.94
CA ASN A 169 -14.32 17.71 -7.00
C ASN A 169 -14.67 16.23 -7.00
N ILE A 170 -15.77 15.88 -6.34
CA ILE A 170 -16.22 14.49 -6.18
C ILE A 170 -16.57 13.86 -7.53
N LEU A 171 -17.17 14.60 -8.47
CA LEU A 171 -17.48 14.04 -9.80
C LEU A 171 -16.22 13.70 -10.58
N LYS A 172 -15.20 14.52 -10.49
CA LYS A 172 -13.90 14.25 -11.14
C LYS A 172 -13.18 13.07 -10.47
N ALA A 173 -13.26 12.97 -9.14
CA ALA A 173 -12.77 11.80 -8.41
C ALA A 173 -13.50 10.52 -8.88
N ALA A 174 -14.82 10.57 -8.98
CA ALA A 174 -15.63 9.45 -9.48
C ALA A 174 -15.25 9.03 -10.90
N ASP A 175 -14.96 9.99 -11.79
CA ASP A 175 -14.50 9.68 -13.14
C ASP A 175 -13.18 8.89 -13.15
N TRP A 176 -12.23 9.27 -12.30
CA TRP A 176 -10.97 8.52 -12.15
C TRP A 176 -11.20 7.13 -11.55
N TYR A 177 -12.03 7.03 -10.50
CA TYR A 177 -12.37 5.73 -9.93
C TYR A 177 -13.13 4.85 -10.92
N GLN A 178 -14.02 5.42 -11.73
CA GLN A 178 -14.73 4.68 -12.78
C GLN A 178 -13.76 4.11 -13.82
N LYS A 179 -12.78 4.91 -14.24
CA LYS A 179 -11.71 4.43 -15.14
C LYS A 179 -10.93 3.28 -14.51
N GLY A 180 -10.55 3.41 -13.25
CA GLY A 180 -9.86 2.36 -12.50
C GLY A 180 -10.73 1.11 -12.30
N ALA A 181 -12.00 1.28 -12.02
CA ALA A 181 -12.96 0.18 -11.88
C ALA A 181 -13.12 -0.63 -13.18
N GLN A 182 -13.21 0.06 -14.33
CA GLN A 182 -13.23 -0.58 -15.64
C GLN A 182 -11.96 -1.37 -15.94
N ALA A 183 -10.81 -0.92 -15.44
CA ALA A 183 -9.53 -1.63 -15.53
C ALA A 183 -9.36 -2.72 -14.44
N GLY A 184 -10.35 -2.91 -13.58
CA GLY A 184 -10.31 -3.91 -12.51
C GLY A 184 -9.43 -3.55 -11.33
N ILE A 185 -9.09 -2.27 -11.12
CA ILE A 185 -8.27 -1.80 -10.01
C ILE A 185 -9.08 -1.87 -8.70
N PRO A 186 -8.72 -2.73 -7.73
CA PRO A 186 -9.56 -3.00 -6.55
C PRO A 186 -9.81 -1.76 -5.68
N SER A 187 -8.81 -0.91 -5.50
CA SER A 187 -8.96 0.34 -4.73
C SER A 187 -9.97 1.30 -5.36
N CYS A 188 -9.98 1.39 -6.69
CA CYS A 188 -10.94 2.20 -7.43
C CYS A 188 -12.36 1.63 -7.35
N LEU A 189 -12.52 0.31 -7.48
CA LEU A 189 -13.80 -0.37 -7.27
C LEU A 189 -14.38 -0.06 -5.89
N TYR A 190 -13.56 -0.16 -4.87
CA TYR A 190 -13.95 0.11 -3.49
C TYR A 190 -14.37 1.57 -3.27
N ASN A 191 -13.55 2.53 -3.70
CA ASN A 191 -13.85 3.95 -3.50
C ASN A 191 -15.05 4.41 -4.32
N LEU A 192 -15.20 3.93 -5.56
CA LEU A 192 -16.40 4.21 -6.35
C LEU A 192 -17.66 3.68 -5.67
N GLY A 193 -17.60 2.44 -5.19
CA GLY A 193 -18.70 1.82 -4.45
C GLY A 193 -19.08 2.62 -3.21
N LYS A 194 -18.09 3.10 -2.45
CA LYS A 194 -18.31 3.96 -1.29
C LYS A 194 -18.98 5.30 -1.64
N LEU A 195 -18.54 5.96 -2.69
CA LEU A 195 -19.17 7.23 -3.14
C LEU A 195 -20.65 7.02 -3.47
N ILE A 196 -21.01 5.89 -4.08
CA ILE A 196 -22.41 5.55 -4.39
C ILE A 196 -23.19 5.27 -3.11
N ILE A 197 -22.68 4.41 -2.23
CA ILE A 197 -23.35 4.05 -0.98
C ILE A 197 -23.54 5.25 -0.06
N ASN A 198 -22.56 6.15 0.03
CA ASN A 198 -22.62 7.36 0.82
C ASN A 198 -23.48 8.46 0.17
N LYS A 199 -24.02 8.22 -1.01
CA LYS A 199 -24.84 9.18 -1.80
C LYS A 199 -24.09 10.46 -2.18
N GLU A 200 -22.76 10.38 -2.28
CA GLU A 200 -21.93 11.49 -2.76
C GLU A 200 -22.01 11.64 -4.27
N ILE A 201 -22.32 10.55 -4.97
CA ILE A 201 -22.67 10.53 -6.39
C ILE A 201 -23.97 9.74 -6.58
N SER A 202 -24.63 9.95 -7.73
CA SER A 202 -25.85 9.21 -8.08
C SER A 202 -25.55 7.75 -8.39
N GLY A 203 -26.46 6.87 -8.03
CA GLY A 203 -26.38 5.43 -8.29
C GLY A 203 -27.23 4.64 -7.31
N GLU A 204 -27.49 3.39 -7.65
CA GLU A 204 -28.17 2.45 -6.79
C GLU A 204 -27.18 1.89 -5.76
N GLU A 205 -27.53 1.94 -4.47
CA GLU A 205 -26.67 1.47 -3.38
C GLU A 205 -26.23 0.01 -3.58
N GLU A 206 -27.10 -0.83 -4.14
CA GLU A 206 -26.77 -2.23 -4.47
C GLU A 206 -25.62 -2.34 -5.47
N LYS A 207 -25.57 -1.45 -6.46
CA LYS A 207 -24.43 -1.39 -7.40
C LYS A 207 -23.13 -1.00 -6.67
N GLY A 208 -23.22 -0.03 -5.75
CA GLY A 208 -22.10 0.36 -4.91
C GLY A 208 -21.59 -0.81 -4.07
N PHE A 209 -22.49 -1.56 -3.44
CA PHE A 209 -22.14 -2.76 -2.68
C PHE A 209 -21.47 -3.83 -3.55
N ASN A 210 -22.00 -4.08 -4.75
CA ASN A 210 -21.42 -5.05 -5.68
C ASN A 210 -20.00 -4.67 -6.12
N LEU A 211 -19.71 -3.38 -6.31
CA LEU A 211 -18.34 -2.90 -6.59
C LEU A 211 -17.39 -3.18 -5.42
N ILE A 212 -17.84 -2.96 -4.18
CA ILE A 212 -17.06 -3.27 -2.99
C ILE A 212 -16.83 -4.78 -2.87
N GLN A 213 -17.83 -5.60 -3.16
CA GLN A 213 -17.70 -7.05 -3.17
C GLN A 213 -16.65 -7.51 -4.20
N GLN A 214 -16.67 -6.97 -5.41
CA GLN A 214 -15.65 -7.27 -6.42
C GLN A 214 -14.24 -6.91 -5.94
N ALA A 215 -14.07 -5.76 -5.30
CA ALA A 215 -12.79 -5.35 -4.72
C ALA A 215 -12.32 -6.33 -3.64
N ALA A 216 -13.23 -6.78 -2.77
CA ALA A 216 -12.93 -7.76 -1.72
C ALA A 216 -12.52 -9.12 -2.30
N GLU A 217 -13.23 -9.60 -3.30
CA GLU A 217 -12.91 -10.85 -4.03
C GLU A 217 -11.57 -10.78 -4.74
N SER A 218 -11.17 -9.57 -5.19
CA SER A 218 -9.84 -9.30 -5.76
C SER A 218 -8.73 -9.16 -4.71
N GLY A 219 -9.03 -9.33 -3.43
CA GLY A 219 -8.03 -9.32 -2.36
C GLY A 219 -7.82 -7.97 -1.67
N TYR A 220 -8.59 -6.94 -1.98
CA TYR A 220 -8.42 -5.62 -1.36
C TYR A 220 -8.87 -5.62 0.10
N SER A 221 -7.94 -5.41 1.02
CA SER A 221 -8.16 -5.58 2.46
C SER A 221 -9.25 -4.65 3.04
N PHE A 222 -9.31 -3.40 2.59
CA PHE A 222 -10.36 -2.46 3.01
C PHE A 222 -11.75 -2.93 2.60
N ALA A 223 -11.88 -3.46 1.39
CA ALA A 223 -13.14 -4.02 0.91
C ALA A 223 -13.50 -5.32 1.66
N GLN A 224 -12.52 -6.17 1.95
CA GLN A 224 -12.72 -7.38 2.75
C GLN A 224 -13.20 -7.05 4.16
N ASN A 225 -12.61 -6.05 4.81
CA ASN A 225 -13.07 -5.57 6.11
C ASN A 225 -14.49 -4.99 6.03
N TYR A 226 -14.81 -4.26 4.97
CA TYR A 226 -16.18 -3.78 4.72
C TYR A 226 -17.17 -4.93 4.57
N MET A 227 -16.83 -5.97 3.79
CA MET A 227 -17.66 -7.17 3.64
C MET A 227 -17.87 -7.90 4.97
N GLY A 228 -16.83 -7.98 5.80
CA GLY A 228 -16.93 -8.52 7.16
C GLY A 228 -17.98 -7.77 7.98
N ARG A 229 -17.95 -6.45 7.96
CA ARG A 229 -18.94 -5.60 8.64
C ARG A 229 -20.33 -5.76 8.03
N ALA A 230 -20.43 -5.84 6.71
CA ALA A 230 -21.71 -6.05 6.03
C ALA A 230 -22.38 -7.35 6.47
N TYR A 231 -21.65 -8.44 6.55
CA TYR A 231 -22.17 -9.73 7.05
C TYR A 231 -22.39 -9.73 8.57
N ARG A 232 -21.63 -8.98 9.33
CA ARG A 232 -21.86 -8.84 10.77
C ARG A 232 -23.18 -8.14 11.08
N PHE A 233 -23.45 -7.02 10.40
CA PHE A 233 -24.58 -6.14 10.67
C PHE A 233 -25.78 -6.32 9.72
N GLY A 234 -25.64 -7.10 8.68
CA GLY A 234 -26.69 -7.32 7.69
C GLY A 234 -26.90 -6.16 6.72
N TRP A 235 -25.81 -5.52 6.23
CA TRP A 235 -25.89 -4.45 5.24
C TRP A 235 -25.95 -5.03 3.83
N TYR A 236 -27.03 -4.81 3.11
CA TYR A 236 -27.25 -5.33 1.74
C TYR A 236 -27.21 -6.85 1.59
N VAL A 237 -26.91 -7.57 2.65
CA VAL A 237 -26.88 -9.04 2.76
C VAL A 237 -27.47 -9.47 4.09
N ASN A 238 -27.94 -10.70 4.18
CA ASN A 238 -28.37 -11.25 5.47
C ASN A 238 -27.18 -11.42 6.40
N ALA A 239 -27.35 -11.03 7.66
CA ALA A 239 -26.34 -11.21 8.68
C ALA A 239 -25.86 -12.67 8.74
N ASN A 240 -24.55 -12.88 8.75
CA ASN A 240 -23.94 -14.21 8.80
C ASN A 240 -22.58 -14.11 9.52
N PRO A 241 -22.52 -14.49 10.81
CA PRO A 241 -21.30 -14.37 11.59
C PRO A 241 -20.11 -15.17 11.05
N VAL A 242 -20.36 -16.33 10.46
CA VAL A 242 -19.30 -17.17 9.87
C VAL A 242 -18.68 -16.49 8.67
N ARG A 243 -19.51 -15.94 7.77
CA ARG A 243 -19.02 -15.18 6.62
C ARG A 243 -18.32 -13.90 7.05
N ALA A 244 -18.84 -13.20 8.06
CA ALA A 244 -18.18 -12.01 8.63
C ALA A 244 -16.77 -12.34 9.10
N THR A 245 -16.63 -13.40 9.91
CA THR A 245 -15.34 -13.87 10.42
C THR A 245 -14.38 -14.24 9.29
N ASN A 246 -14.85 -14.92 8.26
CA ASN A 246 -14.02 -15.29 7.11
C ASN A 246 -13.48 -14.05 6.36
N TRP A 247 -14.31 -13.04 6.15
CA TRP A 247 -13.86 -11.80 5.50
C TRP A 247 -12.89 -11.01 6.37
N PHE A 248 -13.16 -10.87 7.67
CA PHE A 248 -12.23 -10.21 8.58
C PHE A 248 -10.90 -10.95 8.66
N THR A 249 -10.89 -12.28 8.63
CA THR A 249 -9.66 -13.09 8.62
C THR A 249 -8.80 -12.78 7.41
N LYS A 250 -9.40 -12.75 6.21
CA LYS A 250 -8.67 -12.40 4.97
C LYS A 250 -8.03 -11.02 5.05
N ALA A 251 -8.72 -10.03 5.59
CA ALA A 251 -8.17 -8.69 5.76
C ALA A 251 -7.09 -8.64 6.86
N ALA A 252 -7.29 -9.36 7.97
CA ALA A 252 -6.35 -9.43 9.08
C ALA A 252 -5.04 -10.11 8.68
N GLU A 253 -5.08 -11.14 7.83
CA GLU A 253 -3.90 -11.82 7.27
C GLU A 253 -3.04 -10.89 6.40
N GLN A 254 -3.61 -9.79 5.91
CA GLN A 254 -2.91 -8.72 5.22
C GLN A 254 -2.40 -7.61 6.18
N ASN A 255 -2.31 -7.92 7.47
CA ASN A 255 -1.87 -6.99 8.52
C ASN A 255 -2.74 -5.73 8.67
N MET A 256 -4.05 -5.85 8.47
CA MET A 256 -5.00 -4.75 8.68
C MET A 256 -5.46 -4.70 10.14
N PRO A 257 -5.03 -3.69 10.94
CA PRO A 257 -5.35 -3.64 12.37
C PRO A 257 -6.85 -3.54 12.66
N ASP A 258 -7.60 -2.78 11.87
CA ASP A 258 -9.05 -2.67 12.00
C ASP A 258 -9.76 -4.03 11.88
N ALA A 259 -9.32 -4.85 10.91
CA ALA A 259 -9.87 -6.18 10.70
C ALA A 259 -9.50 -7.14 11.84
N MET A 260 -8.27 -7.06 12.36
CA MET A 260 -7.84 -7.82 13.54
C MET A 260 -8.70 -7.46 14.76
N CYS A 261 -8.96 -6.17 14.95
CA CYS A 261 -9.82 -5.69 16.03
C CYS A 261 -11.26 -6.17 15.85
N ASN A 262 -11.79 -6.13 14.63
CA ASN A 262 -13.13 -6.68 14.33
C ASN A 262 -13.21 -8.19 14.55
N LEU A 263 -12.15 -8.95 14.30
CA LEU A 263 -12.06 -10.37 14.67
C LEU A 263 -12.11 -10.56 16.19
N GLY A 264 -11.36 -9.75 16.93
CA GLY A 264 -11.45 -9.74 18.39
C GLY A 264 -12.88 -9.54 18.86
N ASP A 265 -13.60 -8.59 18.28
CA ASP A 265 -15.00 -8.35 18.57
C ASP A 265 -15.89 -9.58 18.30
N MET A 266 -15.69 -10.24 17.14
CA MET A 266 -16.46 -11.43 16.78
C MET A 266 -16.35 -12.56 17.83
N TYR A 267 -15.21 -12.66 18.51
CA TYR A 267 -14.98 -13.65 19.56
C TYR A 267 -15.31 -13.15 20.98
N SER A 268 -15.40 -11.82 21.18
CA SER A 268 -15.68 -11.22 22.49
C SER A 268 -17.17 -11.03 22.77
N TYR A 269 -17.96 -10.77 21.73
CA TYR A 269 -19.36 -10.42 21.83
C TYR A 269 -20.24 -11.57 21.32
N GLU A 270 -21.48 -11.63 21.81
CA GLU A 270 -22.46 -12.64 21.40
C GLU A 270 -23.07 -12.31 20.01
N ASP A 271 -22.23 -12.12 19.02
CA ASP A 271 -22.64 -11.78 17.65
C ASP A 271 -22.94 -13.02 16.77
N GLY A 272 -23.40 -14.11 17.42
CA GLY A 272 -23.79 -15.34 16.72
C GLY A 272 -22.67 -16.38 16.59
N LEU A 273 -21.49 -16.12 17.14
CA LEU A 273 -20.42 -17.10 17.37
C LEU A 273 -20.36 -17.46 18.86
N THR A 274 -19.76 -18.61 19.16
CA THR A 274 -19.41 -18.95 20.53
C THR A 274 -18.32 -18.00 21.03
N VAL A 275 -18.55 -17.37 22.18
CA VAL A 275 -17.57 -16.47 22.81
C VAL A 275 -16.29 -17.24 23.12
N ASP A 276 -15.16 -16.68 22.69
CA ASP A 276 -13.81 -17.21 22.91
C ASP A 276 -12.86 -16.05 23.24
N TYR A 277 -12.74 -15.74 24.52
CA TYR A 277 -11.91 -14.61 24.96
C TYR A 277 -10.41 -14.80 24.70
N GLU A 278 -9.91 -16.03 24.60
CA GLU A 278 -8.50 -16.28 24.29
C GLU A 278 -8.19 -15.89 22.84
N LYS A 279 -9.07 -16.25 21.90
CA LYS A 279 -8.96 -15.79 20.51
C LYS A 279 -9.15 -14.28 20.37
N ALA A 280 -10.10 -13.71 21.12
CA ALA A 280 -10.29 -12.27 21.14
C ALA A 280 -9.04 -11.54 21.61
N PHE A 281 -8.45 -11.99 22.71
CA PHE A 281 -7.19 -11.43 23.24
C PHE A 281 -6.07 -11.50 22.21
N TYR A 282 -5.89 -12.64 21.56
CA TYR A 282 -4.87 -12.82 20.52
C TYR A 282 -4.98 -11.78 19.39
N TRP A 283 -6.20 -11.56 18.87
CA TRP A 283 -6.40 -10.61 17.77
C TRP A 283 -6.27 -9.15 18.21
N TYR A 284 -6.77 -8.80 19.40
CA TYR A 284 -6.55 -7.46 19.93
C TYR A 284 -5.07 -7.19 20.21
N GLU A 285 -4.33 -8.17 20.72
CA GLU A 285 -2.89 -8.04 20.95
C GLU A 285 -2.14 -7.79 19.64
N LYS A 286 -2.45 -8.54 18.59
CA LYS A 286 -1.89 -8.30 17.26
C LYS A 286 -2.21 -6.90 16.71
N ALA A 287 -3.43 -6.44 16.83
CA ALA A 287 -3.80 -5.09 16.43
C ALA A 287 -3.06 -4.03 17.27
N ALA A 288 -2.90 -4.28 18.56
CA ALA A 288 -2.22 -3.37 19.49
C ALA A 288 -0.71 -3.20 19.21
N GLU A 289 -0.06 -4.18 18.56
CA GLU A 289 1.34 -4.05 18.10
C GLU A 289 1.54 -2.83 17.18
N THR A 290 0.50 -2.43 16.46
CA THR A 290 0.50 -1.24 15.60
C THR A 290 0.04 0.03 16.33
N LYS A 291 -0.08 0.00 17.65
CA LYS A 291 -0.64 1.07 18.48
C LYS A 291 -2.12 1.40 18.15
N HIS A 292 -2.86 0.43 17.66
CA HIS A 292 -4.27 0.61 17.34
C HIS A 292 -5.07 0.93 18.62
N SER A 293 -5.55 2.15 18.76
CA SER A 293 -6.11 2.70 20.00
C SER A 293 -7.33 1.93 20.53
N ARG A 294 -8.22 1.50 19.64
CA ARG A 294 -9.36 0.67 20.03
C ARG A 294 -8.91 -0.69 20.57
N ALA A 295 -7.96 -1.35 19.92
CA ALA A 295 -7.43 -2.64 20.37
C ALA A 295 -6.74 -2.52 21.75
N LEU A 296 -5.97 -1.46 21.96
CA LEU A 296 -5.38 -1.17 23.26
C LEU A 296 -6.44 -1.02 24.36
N THR A 297 -7.55 -0.34 24.04
CA THR A 297 -8.66 -0.17 24.97
C THR A 297 -9.36 -1.48 25.27
N GLU A 298 -9.64 -2.31 24.25
CA GLU A 298 -10.25 -3.63 24.44
C GLU A 298 -9.37 -4.56 25.30
N LEU A 299 -8.05 -4.52 25.13
CA LEU A 299 -7.13 -5.22 26.02
C LEU A 299 -7.21 -4.71 27.48
N GLY A 300 -7.29 -3.39 27.63
CA GLY A 300 -7.54 -2.78 28.94
C GLY A 300 -8.84 -3.28 29.57
N ASP A 301 -9.92 -3.33 28.82
CA ASP A 301 -11.23 -3.84 29.26
C ASP A 301 -11.15 -5.33 29.64
N MET A 302 -10.39 -6.13 28.88
CA MET A 302 -10.20 -7.56 29.18
C MET A 302 -9.46 -7.76 30.51
N TYR A 303 -8.39 -7.01 30.77
CA TYR A 303 -7.69 -7.04 32.06
C TYR A 303 -8.55 -6.47 33.21
N TYR A 304 -9.30 -5.41 32.94
CA TYR A 304 -10.21 -4.81 33.91
C TYR A 304 -11.30 -5.80 34.37
N ALA A 305 -11.90 -6.52 33.42
CA ALA A 305 -12.99 -7.46 33.68
C ALA A 305 -12.53 -8.89 33.99
N GLY A 306 -11.26 -9.22 33.73
CA GLY A 306 -10.76 -10.60 33.85
C GLY A 306 -11.35 -11.54 32.79
N LYS A 307 -11.52 -11.06 31.56
CA LYS A 307 -12.03 -11.85 30.43
C LYS A 307 -10.87 -12.39 29.58
N GLY A 308 -10.73 -13.72 29.52
CA GLY A 308 -9.63 -14.36 28.78
C GLY A 308 -8.25 -14.25 29.45
N VAL A 309 -8.15 -13.42 30.45
CA VAL A 309 -6.95 -13.17 31.28
C VAL A 309 -7.35 -13.00 32.73
N ARG A 310 -6.42 -13.17 33.64
CA ARG A 310 -6.66 -12.84 35.05
C ARG A 310 -6.89 -11.35 35.20
N GLN A 311 -7.90 -10.95 35.97
CA GLN A 311 -8.17 -9.56 36.31
C GLN A 311 -6.92 -8.87 36.89
N ASP A 312 -6.56 -7.75 36.30
CA ASP A 312 -5.38 -6.96 36.68
C ASP A 312 -5.61 -5.48 36.37
N TYR A 313 -5.94 -4.70 37.39
CA TYR A 313 -6.20 -3.26 37.24
C TYR A 313 -4.97 -2.47 36.82
N GLN A 314 -3.76 -2.89 37.23
CA GLN A 314 -2.52 -2.21 36.84
C GLN A 314 -2.29 -2.35 35.32
N LYS A 315 -2.43 -3.57 34.79
CA LYS A 315 -2.32 -3.80 33.35
C LYS A 315 -3.45 -3.10 32.57
N ALA A 316 -4.66 -3.09 33.10
CA ALA A 316 -5.75 -2.34 32.50
C ALA A 316 -5.39 -0.86 32.34
N MET A 317 -4.84 -0.24 33.39
CA MET A 317 -4.38 1.15 33.35
C MET A 317 -3.27 1.39 32.35
N GLU A 318 -2.30 0.47 32.25
CA GLU A 318 -1.19 0.58 31.28
C GLU A 318 -1.72 0.60 29.85
N TYR A 319 -2.67 -0.28 29.51
CA TYR A 319 -3.30 -0.32 28.19
C TYR A 319 -4.16 0.91 27.92
N TYR A 320 -4.95 1.35 28.89
CA TYR A 320 -5.74 2.59 28.74
C TYR A 320 -4.83 3.81 28.57
N GLN A 321 -3.71 3.87 29.28
CA GLN A 321 -2.75 4.97 29.12
C GLN A 321 -2.15 4.98 27.72
N LYS A 322 -1.75 3.82 27.18
CA LYS A 322 -1.27 3.71 25.80
C LYS A 322 -2.34 4.18 24.80
N ALA A 323 -3.60 3.84 25.01
CA ALA A 323 -4.70 4.29 24.15
C ALA A 323 -4.97 5.80 24.29
N CYS A 324 -4.82 6.36 25.48
CA CYS A 324 -4.88 7.80 25.72
C CYS A 324 -3.76 8.55 25.00
N ASP A 325 -2.55 7.99 24.99
CA ASP A 325 -1.40 8.57 24.29
C ASP A 325 -1.64 8.65 22.77
N GLU A 326 -2.48 7.75 22.23
CA GLU A 326 -2.96 7.79 20.85
C GLU A 326 -4.25 8.65 20.68
N GLY A 327 -4.68 9.33 21.73
CA GLY A 327 -5.82 10.27 21.68
C GLY A 327 -7.22 9.62 21.65
N TYR A 328 -7.40 8.39 22.11
CA TYR A 328 -8.67 7.68 22.03
C TYR A 328 -9.65 8.08 23.15
N PRO A 329 -10.78 8.75 22.85
CA PRO A 329 -11.65 9.33 23.88
C PRO A 329 -12.18 8.34 24.91
N TYR A 330 -12.56 7.14 24.51
CA TYR A 330 -13.09 6.12 25.40
C TYR A 330 -12.05 5.68 26.47
N ALA A 331 -10.77 5.64 26.09
CA ALA A 331 -9.69 5.30 27.01
C ALA A 331 -9.52 6.36 28.11
N PHE A 332 -9.67 7.64 27.78
CA PHE A 332 -9.69 8.72 28.78
C PHE A 332 -10.82 8.55 29.78
N TYR A 333 -12.01 8.20 29.29
CA TYR A 333 -13.14 7.87 30.16
C TYR A 333 -12.85 6.71 31.09
N SER A 334 -12.35 5.59 30.56
CA SER A 334 -12.03 4.38 31.32
C SER A 334 -10.98 4.65 32.41
N LEU A 335 -9.92 5.36 32.05
CA LEU A 335 -8.86 5.72 32.98
C LEU A 335 -9.34 6.70 34.08
N GLY A 336 -10.12 7.70 33.69
CA GLY A 336 -10.75 8.65 34.63
C GLY A 336 -11.69 7.94 35.61
N PHE A 337 -12.47 6.98 35.14
CA PHE A 337 -13.33 6.16 35.99
C PHE A 337 -12.53 5.34 37.01
N MET A 338 -11.39 4.74 36.60
CA MET A 338 -10.52 4.00 37.51
C MET A 338 -9.94 4.88 38.61
N TYR A 339 -9.49 6.10 38.27
CA TYR A 339 -9.04 7.07 39.28
C TYR A 339 -10.15 7.51 40.23
N TRP A 340 -11.35 7.71 39.70
CA TRP A 340 -12.52 8.06 40.54
C TRP A 340 -12.85 6.96 41.58
N LYS A 341 -12.85 5.69 41.11
CA LYS A 341 -13.17 4.54 41.97
C LYS A 341 -12.01 4.07 42.84
N GLY A 342 -10.79 4.44 42.52
CA GLY A 342 -9.59 3.93 43.21
C GLY A 342 -9.33 2.45 42.91
N GLN A 343 -9.49 2.07 41.63
CA GLN A 343 -9.23 0.70 41.17
C GLN A 343 -7.78 0.58 40.71
N GLY A 344 -7.01 -0.24 41.43
CA GLY A 344 -5.56 -0.38 41.23
C GLY A 344 -4.71 0.70 41.87
N MET A 345 -5.31 1.72 42.49
CA MET A 345 -4.65 2.79 43.22
C MET A 345 -5.60 3.44 44.23
N LEU A 346 -5.14 4.39 45.01
CA LEU A 346 -6.04 5.22 45.81
C LEU A 346 -6.88 6.14 44.93
N PRO A 347 -8.14 6.41 45.30
CA PRO A 347 -8.98 7.36 44.58
C PRO A 347 -8.30 8.71 44.44
N ASP A 348 -8.31 9.26 43.25
CA ASP A 348 -7.79 10.59 42.90
C ASP A 348 -8.80 11.34 42.04
N LYS A 349 -9.56 12.22 42.69
CA LYS A 349 -10.64 12.96 42.05
C LYS A 349 -10.13 14.04 41.07
N GLU A 350 -8.95 14.59 41.33
CA GLU A 350 -8.37 15.61 40.44
C GLU A 350 -7.92 15.00 39.13
N LYS A 351 -7.17 13.88 39.19
CA LYS A 351 -6.82 13.11 37.99
C LYS A 351 -8.05 12.55 37.27
N ALA A 352 -9.03 12.05 37.99
CA ALA A 352 -10.28 11.58 37.38
C ALA A 352 -10.94 12.71 36.56
N GLN A 353 -11.03 13.92 37.11
CA GLN A 353 -11.61 15.07 36.41
C GLN A 353 -10.77 15.49 35.21
N GLU A 354 -9.44 15.46 35.30
CA GLU A 354 -8.52 15.73 34.20
C GLU A 354 -8.76 14.79 33.02
N TYR A 355 -8.76 13.47 33.26
CA TYR A 355 -9.02 12.47 32.21
C TYR A 355 -10.44 12.55 31.66
N LEU A 356 -11.45 12.68 32.51
CA LEU A 356 -12.85 12.78 32.07
C LEU A 356 -13.10 14.03 31.23
N SER A 357 -12.43 15.14 31.51
CA SER A 357 -12.52 16.37 30.68
C SER A 357 -11.90 16.18 29.29
N GLN A 358 -10.90 15.32 29.14
CA GLN A 358 -10.29 14.98 27.85
C GLN A 358 -11.13 13.98 27.04
N ALA A 359 -12.04 13.25 27.69
CA ALA A 359 -12.95 12.30 27.03
C ALA A 359 -14.15 13.00 26.34
N ALA A 360 -14.43 14.27 26.65
CA ALA A 360 -15.48 15.06 26.07
C ALA A 360 -15.03 15.79 24.81
#